data_5cc14da677ab6978b7a0435c000d02d0
#
_entry.id   5cc14da677ab6978b7a0435c000d02d0
#
_cell.length_a   1.000
_cell.length_b   1.000
_cell.length_c   1.000
_cell.angle_alpha   90.00
_cell.angle_beta   90.00
_cell.angle_gamma   90.00
#
_symmetry.space_group_name_H-M   'P 1'
#
loop_
_entity.id
_entity.type
_entity.pdbx_description
1 polymer ?
#
loop_
_entity_poly.entity_id
_entity_poly.type
_entity_poly.pdbx_seq_one_letter_code
_entity_poly.pdbx_strand_id
1 'polypeptide(L)' 'MASAMVQFQCPYCERKSASPGGVRFHVKLTHPEKLEEFNATHYAAMENEFKKQFAE' A
#
# COMPACT_ATOMS: atom_id res chain seq x y z
N MET A 1 -5.00 -16.73 -16.64
CA MET A 1 -4.93 -16.35 -16.25
C MET A 1 -4.75 -15.64 -15.36
N ALA A 2 -5.14 -15.50 -14.71
CA ALA A 2 -5.05 -14.51 -13.84
C ALA A 2 -3.95 -14.58 -13.04
N SER A 3 -3.35 -13.57 -12.85
CA SER A 3 -2.24 -13.57 -12.04
C SER A 3 -2.65 -13.54 -10.65
N ALA A 4 -1.88 -14.02 -9.80
CA ALA A 4 -2.14 -14.00 -8.39
C ALA A 4 -1.60 -12.78 -7.73
N MET A 5 -1.50 -11.69 -8.44
CA MET A 5 -0.91 -10.51 -7.86
C MET A 5 -1.77 -9.95 -6.77
N VAL A 6 -1.16 -9.66 -5.66
CA VAL A 6 -1.82 -9.00 -4.56
C VAL A 6 -1.83 -7.50 -4.81
N GLN A 7 -2.95 -6.90 -4.53
CA GLN A 7 -3.05 -5.46 -4.65
C GLN A 7 -3.33 -4.86 -3.29
N PHE A 8 -2.80 -3.67 -3.09
CA PHE A 8 -2.95 -2.95 -1.83
C PHE A 8 -3.84 -1.75 -2.07
N GLN A 9 -4.90 -1.66 -1.32
CA GLN A 9 -5.85 -0.58 -1.48
C GLN A 9 -5.52 0.56 -0.53
N CYS A 10 -5.64 1.78 -1.04
CA CYS A 10 -5.48 2.95 -0.21
C CYS A 10 -6.58 2.96 0.84
N PRO A 11 -6.23 3.15 2.13
CA PRO A 11 -7.25 3.14 3.17
C PRO A 11 -8.16 4.36 3.16
N TYR A 12 -7.83 5.37 2.36
CA TYR A 12 -8.60 6.59 2.36
C TYR A 12 -9.43 6.78 1.10
N CYS A 13 -9.27 5.90 0.14
CA CYS A 13 -10.06 5.95 -1.08
C CYS A 13 -10.02 4.56 -1.70
N GLU A 14 -10.42 4.47 -2.97
CA GLU A 14 -10.54 3.17 -3.61
C GLU A 14 -9.36 2.83 -4.52
N ARG A 15 -8.34 3.68 -4.53
CA ARG A 15 -7.19 3.43 -5.40
C ARG A 15 -6.42 2.22 -4.92
N LYS A 16 -5.95 1.44 -5.87
CA LYS A 16 -5.17 0.24 -5.56
C LYS A 16 -3.84 0.30 -6.26
N SER A 17 -2.86 -0.33 -5.68
CA SER A 17 -1.53 -0.41 -6.26
C SER A 17 -0.98 -1.80 -6.06
N ALA A 18 0.01 -2.13 -6.87
CA ALA A 18 0.63 -3.45 -6.78
C ALA A 18 1.64 -3.53 -5.64
N SER A 19 2.01 -2.43 -5.04
CA SER A 19 3.00 -2.44 -3.98
C SER A 19 2.66 -1.39 -2.94
N PRO A 20 3.17 -1.55 -1.71
CA PRO A 20 2.93 -0.55 -0.68
C PRO A 20 3.54 0.80 -1.04
N GLY A 21 4.68 0.78 -1.73
CA GLY A 21 5.29 2.03 -2.15
C GLY A 21 4.40 2.83 -3.07
N GLY A 22 3.65 2.14 -3.94
CA GLY A 22 2.71 2.82 -4.81
C GLY A 22 1.58 3.47 -4.03
N VAL A 23 1.06 2.77 -3.03
CA VAL A 23 0.01 3.33 -2.20
C VAL A 23 0.54 4.53 -1.42
N ARG A 24 1.75 4.40 -0.89
CA ARG A 24 2.34 5.48 -0.13
C ARG A 24 2.51 6.72 -0.99
N PHE A 25 2.96 6.52 -2.21
CA PHE A 25 3.13 7.63 -3.14
C PHE A 25 1.79 8.29 -3.43
N HIS A 26 0.76 7.48 -3.63
CA HIS A 26 -0.58 7.99 -3.86
C HIS A 26 -1.08 8.80 -2.67
N VAL A 27 -0.87 8.31 -1.45
CA VAL A 27 -1.28 9.04 -0.26
C VAL A 27 -0.53 10.36 -0.18
N LYS A 28 0.75 10.33 -0.50
CA LYS A 28 1.54 11.55 -0.45
C LYS A 28 1.00 12.61 -1.39
N LEU A 29 0.55 12.21 -2.56
CA LEU A 29 0.06 13.16 -3.56
C LEU A 29 -1.39 13.56 -3.32
N THR A 30 -2.22 12.62 -2.91
CA THR A 30 -3.65 12.84 -2.85
C THR A 30 -4.14 13.14 -1.44
N HIS A 31 -3.53 12.49 -0.45
CA HIS A 31 -3.94 12.67 0.94
C HIS A 31 -2.73 13.03 1.79
N PRO A 32 -2.06 14.14 1.48
CA PRO A 32 -0.82 14.45 2.19
C PRO A 32 -0.99 14.62 3.70
N GLU A 33 -2.15 15.07 4.11
CA GLU A 33 -2.38 15.24 5.55
C GLU A 33 -2.52 13.89 6.25
N LYS A 34 -2.69 12.81 5.50
CA LYS A 34 -2.81 11.48 6.08
C LYS A 34 -1.53 10.67 5.97
N LEU A 35 -0.50 11.23 5.35
CA LEU A 35 0.70 10.45 5.07
C LEU A 35 1.36 9.96 6.34
N GLU A 36 1.44 10.80 7.36
CA GLU A 36 2.07 10.41 8.60
C GLU A 36 1.31 9.29 9.27
N GLU A 37 -0.01 9.42 9.31
CA GLU A 37 -0.85 8.38 9.88
C GLU A 37 -0.71 7.10 9.07
N PHE A 38 -0.69 7.21 7.76
CA PHE A 38 -0.57 6.06 6.89
C PHE A 38 0.74 5.33 7.18
N ASN A 39 1.83 6.06 7.24
CA ASN A 39 3.13 5.45 7.51
C ASN A 39 3.17 4.76 8.87
N ALA A 40 2.50 5.32 9.84
CA ALA A 40 2.56 4.79 11.20
C ALA A 40 1.66 3.57 11.40
N THR A 41 0.60 3.45 10.60
CA THR A 41 -0.38 2.41 10.87
C THR A 41 -0.58 1.44 9.71
N HIS A 42 -0.68 1.95 8.50
CA HIS A 42 -1.06 1.10 7.37
C HIS A 42 0.13 0.61 6.57
N TYR A 43 1.13 1.46 6.43
CA TYR A 43 2.23 1.12 5.56
C TYR A 43 3.03 -0.07 6.07
N ALA A 44 3.24 -0.13 7.36
CA ALA A 44 4.01 -1.24 7.93
C ALA A 44 3.31 -2.56 7.67
N ALA A 45 2.00 -2.59 7.83
CA ALA A 45 1.26 -3.81 7.58
C ALA A 45 1.32 -4.21 6.11
N MET A 46 1.20 -3.23 5.23
CA MET A 46 1.30 -3.50 3.81
C MET A 46 2.68 -4.01 3.44
N GLU A 47 3.71 -3.41 4.01
CA GLU A 47 5.06 -3.83 3.72
C GLU A 47 5.32 -5.24 4.19
N ASN A 48 4.82 -5.60 5.36
CA ASN A 48 4.95 -6.97 5.85
C ASN A 48 4.26 -7.94 4.90
N GLU A 49 3.08 -7.60 4.46
CA GLU A 49 2.36 -8.46 3.55
C GLU A 49 3.09 -8.59 2.22
N PHE A 50 3.65 -7.49 1.75
CA PHE A 50 4.39 -7.50 0.50
C PHE A 50 5.62 -8.40 0.62
N LYS A 51 6.32 -8.30 1.73
CA LYS A 51 7.49 -9.13 1.92
C LYS A 51 7.12 -10.59 1.99
N LYS A 52 6.00 -10.92 2.61
CA LYS A 52 5.56 -12.31 2.64
C LYS A 52 5.32 -12.86 1.25
N GLN A 53 4.76 -12.03 0.37
CA GLN A 53 4.46 -12.47 -0.97
C GLN A 53 5.70 -12.76 -1.78
N PHE A 54 6.76 -12.01 -1.55
CA PHE A 54 7.95 -12.12 -2.39
C PHE A 54 9.17 -12.62 -1.67
N ALA A 55 9.07 -12.89 -0.37
CA ALA A 55 10.22 -13.42 0.36
C ALA A 55 10.34 -14.90 0.11
N GLU A 56 11.52 -15.38 0.23
CA GLU A 56 11.76 -16.81 0.11
C GLU A 56 11.79 -17.53 1.45
#